data_5cea3e5c70520259b3c4ae137295357c
#
_entry.id   5cea3e5c70520259b3c4ae137295357c
#
_cell.length_a   1.000
_cell.length_b   1.000
_cell.length_c   1.000
_cell.angle_alpha   90.00
_cell.angle_beta   90.00
_cell.angle_gamma   90.00
#
_symmetry.space_group_name_H-M   'P 1'
#
loop_
_entity.id
_entity.type
_entity.pdbx_description
1 polymer ?
#
loop_
_entity_poly.entity_id
_entity_poly.type
_entity_poly.pdbx_seq_one_letter_code
_entity_poly.pdbx_strand_id
1 'polypeptide(L)'
;MKAFLILEDGTVFEGTHIGADKEIISEIVFNTSMAGYLEVLTDPSYAGQAVCMTYPLIGNYGICRDDCESERPWPDGFIVRELSRIPSNFRCDCTIQEYLEENGVPGIAGIDTRALTKILREKGTMNGMITTNEAYDLNEVLPKLKEYTTGKVVEKVTCREKYVVAPTTELAQNGPLSGAARFDKDAYEKGVREPKPALVTELSGQGLKVALLDLGAKRNIARSLAERGCEVTVYPAGTPAQEIIDDNPDGIMLSNGPGDPKECTGVIAEIKKLYDTEIPIFAICLGHQLRALATGADTHKMKYGHRGGNHPVKDLMTGRVYISSQNHGYVVDTDKLDPSVAVPAFINVNDGTNEGLSYTGKNIFTVQFHPEACPGPQDSGYLFDRFIHMMRGEN
;
A
#
# COMPACT_ATOMS: atom_id res chain seq x y z
N MET A 1 17.59 14.10 -22.07
CA MET A 1 18.59 13.02 -22.17
C MET A 1 17.85 11.73 -22.49
N LYS A 2 18.43 10.83 -23.30
CA LYS A 2 17.86 9.50 -23.53
C LYS A 2 17.95 8.65 -22.28
N ALA A 3 17.00 7.73 -22.13
CA ALA A 3 17.03 6.70 -21.11
C ALA A 3 16.56 5.37 -21.71
N PHE A 4 16.97 4.28 -21.09
CA PHE A 4 16.63 2.92 -21.49
C PHE A 4 16.08 2.15 -20.30
N LEU A 5 14.99 1.43 -20.53
CA LEU A 5 14.50 0.39 -19.64
C LEU A 5 14.86 -0.95 -20.28
N ILE A 6 15.75 -1.69 -19.62
CA ILE A 6 16.22 -3.01 -20.06
C ILE A 6 15.60 -4.05 -19.14
N LEU A 7 14.82 -4.98 -19.68
CA LEU A 7 14.21 -6.07 -18.94
C LEU A 7 15.11 -7.32 -18.95
N GLU A 8 14.96 -8.19 -17.96
CA GLU A 8 15.77 -9.41 -17.82
C GLU A 8 15.59 -10.42 -18.99
N ASP A 9 14.49 -10.28 -19.75
CA ASP A 9 14.26 -11.08 -20.97
C ASP A 9 14.95 -10.53 -22.21
N GLY A 10 15.71 -9.42 -22.08
CA GLY A 10 16.43 -8.74 -23.14
C GLY A 10 15.59 -7.69 -23.89
N THR A 11 14.33 -7.49 -23.54
CA THR A 11 13.50 -6.41 -24.11
C THR A 11 14.02 -5.05 -23.67
N VAL A 12 14.16 -4.12 -24.62
CA VAL A 12 14.61 -2.75 -24.34
C VAL A 12 13.56 -1.74 -24.80
N PHE A 13 13.25 -0.79 -23.95
CA PHE A 13 12.46 0.39 -24.28
C PHE A 13 13.36 1.63 -24.24
N GLU A 14 13.35 2.40 -25.32
CA GLU A 14 14.01 3.73 -25.37
C GLU A 14 13.00 4.82 -25.07
N GLY A 15 13.38 5.77 -24.22
CA GLY A 15 12.56 6.90 -23.82
C GLY A 15 13.38 8.11 -23.43
N THR A 16 12.78 8.98 -22.65
CA THR A 16 13.39 10.20 -22.13
C THR A 16 13.58 10.06 -20.63
N HIS A 17 14.76 10.42 -20.15
CA HIS A 17 15.07 10.47 -18.72
C HIS A 17 14.20 11.50 -18.00
N ILE A 18 13.69 11.12 -16.84
CA ILE A 18 13.01 11.97 -15.85
C ILE A 18 13.56 11.69 -14.45
N GLY A 19 13.41 12.66 -13.54
CA GLY A 19 13.88 12.53 -12.16
C GLY A 19 15.40 12.57 -12.02
N ALA A 20 15.93 11.86 -11.05
CA ALA A 20 17.34 11.91 -10.69
C ALA A 20 18.24 11.20 -11.71
N ASP A 21 19.42 11.75 -11.97
CA ASP A 21 20.45 11.14 -12.82
C ASP A 21 21.15 9.99 -12.07
N LYS A 22 20.50 8.84 -12.09
CA LYS A 22 20.92 7.64 -11.37
C LYS A 22 20.50 6.41 -12.14
N GLU A 23 21.35 5.38 -12.15
CA GLU A 23 21.04 4.05 -12.65
C GLU A 23 20.49 3.17 -11.53
N ILE A 24 19.49 2.36 -11.83
CA ILE A 24 18.93 1.40 -10.87
C ILE A 24 18.65 0.04 -11.53
N ILE A 25 18.75 -1.01 -10.70
CA ILE A 25 18.19 -2.33 -10.97
C ILE A 25 17.08 -2.59 -9.95
N SER A 26 15.92 -3.04 -10.42
CA SER A 26 14.76 -3.26 -9.55
C SER A 26 13.75 -4.21 -10.18
N GLU A 27 12.83 -4.77 -9.39
CA GLU A 27 11.69 -5.50 -9.92
C GLU A 27 10.72 -4.50 -10.61
N ILE A 28 10.39 -4.77 -11.88
CA ILE A 28 9.47 -3.92 -12.64
C ILE A 28 8.04 -4.39 -12.42
N VAL A 29 7.23 -3.48 -11.91
CA VAL A 29 5.80 -3.70 -11.65
C VAL A 29 4.96 -2.62 -12.34
N PHE A 30 3.65 -2.84 -12.45
CA PHE A 30 2.75 -1.82 -13.02
C PHE A 30 1.58 -1.55 -12.09
N ASN A 31 1.06 -0.32 -12.14
CA ASN A 31 -0.15 0.08 -11.43
C ASN A 31 -1.18 0.61 -12.42
N THR A 32 -2.44 0.19 -12.28
CA THR A 32 -3.54 0.51 -13.21
C THR A 32 -4.42 1.69 -12.75
N SER A 33 -4.09 2.34 -11.65
CA SER A 33 -4.81 3.51 -11.16
C SER A 33 -4.72 4.67 -12.13
N MET A 34 -5.83 5.37 -12.33
CA MET A 34 -5.90 6.56 -13.20
C MET A 34 -5.44 7.85 -12.50
N ALA A 35 -5.43 7.85 -11.17
CA ALA A 35 -5.04 8.96 -10.31
C ALA A 35 -4.32 8.41 -9.09
N GLY A 36 -3.78 9.28 -8.23
CA GLY A 36 -3.10 8.86 -7.00
C GLY A 36 -1.65 8.46 -7.21
N TYR A 37 -0.98 9.04 -8.19
CA TYR A 37 0.42 8.73 -8.45
C TYR A 37 1.36 9.18 -7.32
N LEU A 38 0.99 10.21 -6.54
CA LEU A 38 1.76 10.62 -5.37
C LEU A 38 1.65 9.59 -4.24
N GLU A 39 0.46 9.10 -4.00
CA GLU A 39 0.20 8.05 -3.03
C GLU A 39 0.93 6.75 -3.43
N VAL A 40 0.96 6.42 -4.74
CA VAL A 40 1.79 5.31 -5.25
C VAL A 40 3.28 5.57 -5.00
N LEU A 41 3.78 6.79 -5.28
CA LEU A 41 5.18 7.15 -5.04
C LEU A 41 5.55 7.08 -3.55
N THR A 42 4.62 7.39 -2.65
CA THR A 42 4.89 7.45 -1.21
C THR A 42 4.41 6.22 -0.44
N ASP A 43 3.90 5.19 -1.13
CA ASP A 43 3.53 3.90 -0.51
C ASP A 43 4.79 3.04 -0.27
N PRO A 44 5.14 2.76 1.00
CA PRO A 44 6.30 1.92 1.33
C PRO A 44 6.26 0.51 0.73
N SER A 45 5.08 0.01 0.36
CA SER A 45 4.93 -1.30 -0.29
C SER A 45 5.63 -1.40 -1.65
N TYR A 46 6.03 -0.28 -2.26
CA TYR A 46 6.82 -0.27 -3.49
C TYR A 46 8.34 -0.25 -3.27
N ALA A 47 8.82 -0.32 -2.04
CA ALA A 47 10.26 -0.39 -1.78
C ALA A 47 10.89 -1.62 -2.47
N GLY A 48 11.97 -1.39 -3.26
CA GLY A 48 12.61 -2.42 -4.07
C GLY A 48 11.92 -2.69 -5.41
N GLN A 49 11.00 -1.81 -5.85
CA GLN A 49 10.29 -1.95 -7.13
C GLN A 49 10.38 -0.65 -7.94
N ALA A 50 10.46 -0.76 -9.26
CA ALA A 50 10.23 0.36 -10.18
C ALA A 50 8.81 0.25 -10.76
N VAL A 51 8.04 1.32 -10.62
CA VAL A 51 6.60 1.31 -10.89
C VAL A 51 6.28 1.94 -12.22
N CYS A 52 5.62 1.17 -13.09
CA CYS A 52 5.04 1.66 -14.34
C CYS A 52 3.59 2.09 -14.11
N MET A 53 3.29 3.38 -14.27
CA MET A 53 1.92 3.86 -14.31
C MET A 53 1.32 3.59 -15.69
N THR A 54 0.22 2.84 -15.75
CA THR A 54 -0.39 2.48 -17.04
C THR A 54 -1.27 3.59 -17.61
N TYR A 55 -1.70 4.54 -16.77
CA TYR A 55 -2.45 5.70 -17.23
C TYR A 55 -1.55 6.60 -18.11
N PRO A 56 -2.04 7.05 -19.28
CA PRO A 56 -1.19 7.69 -20.28
C PRO A 56 -0.52 8.99 -19.84
N LEU A 57 -1.21 9.84 -19.07
CA LEU A 57 -0.71 11.16 -18.63
C LEU A 57 -0.58 11.17 -17.10
N ILE A 58 0.62 11.35 -16.60
CA ILE A 58 0.94 11.44 -15.18
C ILE A 58 1.49 12.84 -14.85
N GLY A 59 1.24 13.33 -13.63
CA GLY A 59 1.73 14.64 -13.17
C GLY A 59 0.80 15.82 -13.44
N ASN A 60 -0.40 15.58 -13.95
CA ASN A 60 -1.35 16.63 -14.36
C ASN A 60 -1.86 17.51 -13.21
N TYR A 61 -1.80 17.06 -11.97
CA TYR A 61 -2.16 17.86 -10.79
C TYR A 61 -0.94 18.15 -9.87
N GLY A 62 0.27 17.79 -10.29
CA GLY A 62 1.50 18.02 -9.54
C GLY A 62 1.60 17.20 -8.27
N ILE A 63 2.44 17.63 -7.37
CA ILE A 63 2.68 17.06 -6.05
C ILE A 63 2.00 17.93 -4.99
N CYS A 64 1.23 17.33 -4.12
CA CYS A 64 0.69 17.95 -2.91
C CYS A 64 1.23 17.18 -1.71
N ARG A 65 2.20 17.74 -0.98
CA ARG A 65 2.93 17.02 0.09
C ARG A 65 2.03 16.56 1.24
N ASP A 66 0.88 17.19 1.44
CA ASP A 66 -0.11 16.78 2.45
C ASP A 66 -0.75 15.41 2.12
N ASP A 67 -0.77 15.03 0.83
CA ASP A 67 -1.37 13.78 0.37
C ASP A 67 -0.38 12.60 0.39
N CYS A 68 0.85 12.81 0.91
CA CYS A 68 1.86 11.75 1.03
C CYS A 68 1.46 10.69 2.06
N GLU A 69 1.63 9.43 1.68
CA GLU A 69 1.37 8.27 2.53
C GLU A 69 2.56 7.89 3.44
N SER A 70 3.73 8.51 3.22
CA SER A 70 4.92 8.36 4.07
C SER A 70 5.85 9.57 3.92
N GLU A 71 7.04 9.51 4.51
CA GLU A 71 7.99 10.65 4.55
C GLU A 71 8.68 10.94 3.21
N ARG A 72 8.78 9.94 2.31
CA ARG A 72 9.51 10.01 1.05
C ARG A 72 8.95 9.06 0.01
N PRO A 73 9.33 9.19 -1.27
CA PRO A 73 9.07 8.13 -2.26
C PRO A 73 9.87 6.87 -1.95
N TRP A 74 9.25 5.73 -2.23
CA TRP A 74 9.82 4.41 -1.98
C TRP A 74 10.13 3.61 -3.24
N PRO A 75 9.42 3.77 -4.38
CA PRO A 75 9.85 3.11 -5.61
C PRO A 75 11.29 3.47 -5.96
N ASP A 76 12.05 2.48 -6.39
CA ASP A 76 13.42 2.67 -6.86
C ASP A 76 13.47 3.44 -8.18
N GLY A 77 12.38 3.36 -8.99
CA GLY A 77 12.25 4.06 -10.24
C GLY A 77 10.80 4.27 -10.66
N PHE A 78 10.59 5.24 -11.55
CA PHE A 78 9.26 5.63 -11.99
C PHE A 78 9.15 5.63 -13.53
N ILE A 79 8.15 4.94 -14.06
CA ILE A 79 8.01 4.66 -15.49
C ILE A 79 6.65 5.17 -15.96
N VAL A 80 6.65 6.09 -16.94
CA VAL A 80 5.42 6.70 -17.46
C VAL A 80 5.43 6.77 -18.99
N ARG A 81 4.24 6.84 -19.58
CA ARG A 81 4.11 7.12 -21.01
C ARG A 81 4.35 8.61 -21.30
N GLU A 82 3.65 9.48 -20.56
CA GLU A 82 3.77 10.92 -20.72
C GLU A 82 3.74 11.60 -19.36
N LEU A 83 4.68 12.53 -19.16
CA LEU A 83 4.74 13.37 -17.99
C LEU A 83 4.15 14.74 -18.31
N SER A 84 3.17 15.19 -17.52
CA SER A 84 2.60 16.54 -17.67
C SER A 84 3.66 17.60 -17.46
N ARG A 85 3.73 18.55 -18.40
CA ARG A 85 4.70 19.66 -18.34
C ARG A 85 4.29 20.74 -17.34
N ILE A 86 2.98 20.93 -17.19
CA ILE A 86 2.41 22.00 -16.36
C ILE A 86 1.30 21.37 -15.52
N PRO A 87 1.50 21.23 -14.20
CA PRO A 87 0.43 20.78 -13.31
C PRO A 87 -0.63 21.87 -13.17
N SER A 88 -1.90 21.43 -13.02
CA SER A 88 -3.05 22.33 -12.86
C SER A 88 -3.83 21.93 -11.61
N ASN A 89 -3.37 22.39 -10.45
CA ASN A 89 -4.01 22.21 -9.15
C ASN A 89 -3.57 23.33 -8.21
N PHE A 90 -4.51 23.95 -7.53
CA PHE A 90 -4.21 25.04 -6.57
C PHE A 90 -3.42 24.58 -5.34
N ARG A 91 -3.39 23.27 -5.03
CA ARG A 91 -2.61 22.67 -3.95
C ARG A 91 -1.22 22.18 -4.40
N CYS A 92 -0.84 22.42 -5.66
CA CYS A 92 0.41 21.93 -6.21
C CYS A 92 1.61 22.64 -5.57
N ASP A 93 2.47 21.89 -4.88
CA ASP A 93 3.72 22.39 -4.28
C ASP A 93 4.87 22.39 -5.31
N CYS A 94 4.97 21.32 -6.12
CA CYS A 94 6.00 21.17 -7.14
C CYS A 94 5.56 20.19 -8.23
N THR A 95 6.31 20.12 -9.31
CA THR A 95 6.11 19.12 -10.37
C THR A 95 6.60 17.74 -9.94
N ILE A 96 6.13 16.70 -10.61
CA ILE A 96 6.69 15.34 -10.41
C ILE A 96 8.19 15.29 -10.73
N GLN A 97 8.64 15.99 -11.78
CA GLN A 97 10.06 16.05 -12.17
C GLN A 97 10.91 16.54 -11.00
N GLU A 98 10.55 17.70 -10.43
CA GLU A 98 11.25 18.29 -9.28
C GLU A 98 11.22 17.34 -8.07
N TYR A 99 10.08 16.73 -7.79
CA TYR A 99 9.92 15.80 -6.65
C TYR A 99 10.79 14.56 -6.79
N LEU A 100 10.87 13.96 -7.98
CA LEU A 100 11.72 12.80 -8.25
C LEU A 100 13.20 13.16 -8.15
N GLU A 101 13.61 14.34 -8.68
CA GLU A 101 14.99 14.85 -8.57
C GLU A 101 15.39 15.10 -7.12
N GLU A 102 14.56 15.82 -6.35
CA GLU A 102 14.80 16.11 -4.93
C GLU A 102 15.01 14.85 -4.10
N ASN A 103 14.32 13.77 -4.45
CA ASN A 103 14.34 12.52 -3.68
C ASN A 103 15.25 11.42 -4.27
N GLY A 104 15.99 11.73 -5.33
CA GLY A 104 16.95 10.79 -5.92
C GLY A 104 16.30 9.58 -6.60
N VAL A 105 15.06 9.72 -7.11
CA VAL A 105 14.35 8.67 -7.85
C VAL A 105 14.51 8.89 -9.35
N PRO A 106 15.17 7.97 -10.07
CA PRO A 106 15.28 8.03 -11.53
C PRO A 106 13.99 7.53 -12.18
N GLY A 107 13.78 7.93 -13.43
CA GLY A 107 12.65 7.43 -14.18
C GLY A 107 12.82 7.57 -15.69
N ILE A 108 11.84 7.03 -16.40
CA ILE A 108 11.77 7.05 -17.86
C ILE A 108 10.36 7.41 -18.32
N ALA A 109 10.27 8.34 -19.24
CA ALA A 109 9.04 8.76 -19.92
C ALA A 109 9.11 8.49 -21.42
N GLY A 110 7.97 8.45 -22.10
CA GLY A 110 7.89 8.30 -23.56
C GLY A 110 7.88 6.90 -24.06
N ILE A 111 7.90 5.89 -23.19
CA ILE A 111 7.85 4.47 -23.58
C ILE A 111 6.41 3.97 -23.81
N ASP A 112 6.25 2.86 -24.50
CA ASP A 112 4.97 2.18 -24.60
C ASP A 112 4.66 1.38 -23.33
N THR A 113 4.05 2.05 -22.34
CA THR A 113 3.65 1.44 -21.06
C THR A 113 2.62 0.32 -21.23
N ARG A 114 1.81 0.34 -22.31
CA ARG A 114 0.87 -0.72 -22.63
C ARG A 114 1.61 -1.98 -23.08
N ALA A 115 2.63 -1.86 -23.95
CA ALA A 115 3.45 -2.98 -24.36
C ALA A 115 4.21 -3.58 -23.17
N LEU A 116 4.81 -2.74 -22.30
CA LEU A 116 5.46 -3.17 -21.07
C LEU A 116 4.50 -3.95 -20.18
N THR A 117 3.31 -3.39 -19.91
CA THR A 117 2.29 -4.05 -19.09
C THR A 117 1.87 -5.40 -19.67
N LYS A 118 1.75 -5.51 -21.00
CA LYS A 118 1.42 -6.77 -21.66
C LYS A 118 2.50 -7.83 -21.43
N ILE A 119 3.78 -7.46 -21.56
CA ILE A 119 4.92 -8.34 -21.28
C ILE A 119 4.86 -8.86 -19.84
N LEU A 120 4.69 -7.95 -18.86
CA LEU A 120 4.63 -8.31 -17.44
C LEU A 120 3.42 -9.20 -17.11
N ARG A 121 2.28 -9.00 -17.76
CA ARG A 121 1.11 -9.88 -17.59
C ARG A 121 1.32 -11.27 -18.19
N GLU A 122 1.98 -11.36 -19.34
CA GLU A 122 2.21 -12.61 -20.06
C GLU A 122 3.36 -13.43 -19.46
N LYS A 123 4.44 -12.76 -19.02
CA LYS A 123 5.67 -13.43 -18.53
C LYS A 123 5.81 -13.39 -17.00
N GLY A 124 5.13 -12.51 -16.31
CA GLY A 124 5.27 -12.22 -14.88
C GLY A 124 6.03 -10.92 -14.65
N THR A 125 6.03 -10.45 -13.39
CA THR A 125 6.96 -9.39 -12.97
C THR A 125 8.39 -9.89 -13.14
N MET A 126 9.29 -9.00 -13.56
CA MET A 126 10.69 -9.34 -13.82
C MET A 126 11.60 -8.18 -13.44
N ASN A 127 12.86 -8.48 -13.27
CA ASN A 127 13.85 -7.45 -12.99
C ASN A 127 14.14 -6.62 -14.24
N GLY A 128 14.48 -5.36 -14.03
CA GLY A 128 14.87 -4.44 -15.08
C GLY A 128 15.83 -3.37 -14.58
N MET A 129 16.49 -2.72 -15.53
CA MET A 129 17.42 -1.62 -15.30
C MET A 129 16.92 -0.36 -15.96
N ILE A 130 16.92 0.74 -15.25
CA ILE A 130 16.76 2.07 -15.83
C ILE A 130 18.13 2.72 -15.90
N THR A 131 18.58 3.10 -17.10
CA THR A 131 19.92 3.68 -17.32
C THR A 131 19.88 4.78 -18.36
N THR A 132 20.76 5.75 -18.24
CA THR A 132 21.06 6.79 -19.26
C THR A 132 22.30 6.47 -20.07
N ASN A 133 22.99 5.37 -19.77
CA ASN A 133 24.17 4.94 -20.50
C ASN A 133 23.77 4.35 -21.87
N GLU A 134 24.04 5.08 -22.95
CA GLU A 134 23.76 4.65 -24.31
C GLU A 134 24.71 3.52 -24.78
N ALA A 135 25.83 3.30 -24.09
CA ALA A 135 26.83 2.28 -24.41
C ALA A 135 26.68 0.99 -23.56
N TYR A 136 25.45 0.71 -23.05
CA TYR A 136 25.20 -0.51 -22.28
C TYR A 136 25.48 -1.78 -23.13
N ASP A 137 26.03 -2.82 -22.47
CA ASP A 137 26.18 -4.15 -23.06
C ASP A 137 25.18 -5.14 -22.43
N LEU A 138 24.28 -5.69 -23.25
CA LEU A 138 23.31 -6.67 -22.77
C LEU A 138 23.96 -7.92 -22.18
N ASN A 139 25.14 -8.32 -22.65
CA ASN A 139 25.85 -9.46 -22.10
C ASN A 139 26.33 -9.21 -20.66
N GLU A 140 26.55 -7.96 -20.26
CA GLU A 140 26.91 -7.58 -18.90
C GLU A 140 25.70 -7.27 -18.02
N VAL A 141 24.63 -6.71 -18.62
CA VAL A 141 23.41 -6.28 -17.90
C VAL A 141 22.53 -7.47 -17.53
N LEU A 142 22.24 -8.36 -18.49
CA LEU A 142 21.28 -9.44 -18.27
C LEU A 142 21.66 -10.41 -17.14
N PRO A 143 22.92 -10.78 -16.93
CA PRO A 143 23.30 -11.56 -15.74
C PRO A 143 23.00 -10.86 -14.43
N LYS A 144 23.29 -9.54 -14.33
CA LYS A 144 23.03 -8.74 -13.13
C LYS A 144 21.53 -8.66 -12.82
N LEU A 145 20.69 -8.53 -13.85
CA LEU A 145 19.24 -8.52 -13.69
C LEU A 145 18.72 -9.85 -13.13
N LYS A 146 19.23 -10.99 -13.62
CA LYS A 146 18.83 -12.32 -13.18
C LYS A 146 19.24 -12.64 -11.74
N GLU A 147 20.34 -12.06 -11.27
CA GLU A 147 20.87 -12.26 -9.92
C GLU A 147 20.23 -11.31 -8.89
N TYR A 148 19.57 -10.24 -9.36
CA TYR A 148 19.00 -9.24 -8.46
C TYR A 148 17.85 -9.82 -7.63
N THR A 149 17.88 -9.54 -6.33
CA THR A 149 16.80 -9.82 -5.38
C THR A 149 16.56 -8.61 -4.50
N THR A 150 15.30 -8.36 -4.17
CA THR A 150 14.89 -7.19 -3.35
C THR A 150 15.40 -7.28 -1.92
N GLY A 151 15.59 -8.53 -1.41
CA GLY A 151 16.03 -8.81 -0.04
C GLY A 151 15.03 -8.35 1.02
N LYS A 152 15.51 -8.22 2.26
CA LYS A 152 14.69 -7.82 3.40
C LYS A 152 14.37 -6.33 3.36
N VAL A 153 13.19 -5.99 2.88
CA VAL A 153 12.77 -4.59 2.71
C VAL A 153 12.00 -4.02 3.89
N VAL A 154 11.32 -4.84 4.69
CA VAL A 154 10.57 -4.36 5.87
C VAL A 154 11.46 -3.59 6.84
N GLU A 155 12.68 -4.06 7.09
CA GLU A 155 13.66 -3.38 7.97
C GLU A 155 14.06 -1.98 7.47
N LYS A 156 13.88 -1.69 6.17
CA LYS A 156 14.22 -0.40 5.55
C LYS A 156 13.08 0.61 5.63
N VAL A 157 11.83 0.13 5.71
CA VAL A 157 10.63 0.96 5.61
C VAL A 157 9.92 1.20 6.94
N THR A 158 10.14 0.34 7.92
CA THR A 158 9.56 0.48 9.26
C THR A 158 10.09 1.73 9.98
N CYS A 159 9.29 2.31 10.85
CA CYS A 159 9.71 3.42 11.70
C CYS A 159 10.92 3.04 12.57
N ARG A 160 11.75 4.01 12.89
CA ARG A 160 12.97 3.79 13.71
C ARG A 160 12.68 3.72 15.19
N GLU A 161 11.69 4.47 15.63
CA GLU A 161 11.32 4.62 17.03
C GLU A 161 9.79 4.59 17.15
N LYS A 162 9.32 4.12 18.31
CA LYS A 162 7.91 4.15 18.70
C LYS A 162 7.43 5.60 18.77
N TYR A 163 6.26 5.88 18.21
CA TYR A 163 5.62 7.19 18.30
C TYR A 163 4.10 7.07 18.40
N VAL A 164 3.44 8.17 18.82
CA VAL A 164 1.99 8.21 18.98
C VAL A 164 1.36 9.16 17.98
N VAL A 165 0.29 8.71 17.35
CA VAL A 165 -0.63 9.52 16.56
C VAL A 165 -1.83 9.84 17.46
N ALA A 166 -1.98 11.11 17.79
CA ALA A 166 -3.05 11.58 18.67
C ALA A 166 -4.43 11.40 18.01
N PRO A 167 -5.47 11.09 18.80
CA PRO A 167 -6.83 11.02 18.27
C PRO A 167 -7.29 12.40 17.77
N THR A 168 -8.10 12.39 16.73
CA THR A 168 -8.83 13.58 16.31
C THR A 168 -9.97 13.79 17.29
N THR A 169 -9.89 14.84 18.13
CA THR A 169 -10.88 15.12 19.19
C THR A 169 -12.09 15.91 18.68
N GLU A 170 -11.97 16.50 17.50
CA GLU A 170 -13.06 17.18 16.81
C GLU A 170 -13.23 16.50 15.45
N LEU A 171 -14.47 16.19 15.09
CA LEU A 171 -14.81 15.91 13.70
C LEU A 171 -14.31 17.11 12.93
N ALA A 172 -13.20 16.89 12.24
CA ALA A 172 -12.34 17.99 11.81
C ALA A 172 -13.14 19.04 11.06
N GLN A 173 -13.34 20.16 11.75
CA GLN A 173 -14.08 21.30 11.18
C GLN A 173 -13.20 22.20 10.29
N ASN A 174 -11.86 22.15 10.37
CA ASN A 174 -10.98 23.15 9.72
C ASN A 174 -9.61 22.63 9.23
N GLY A 175 -9.50 21.46 8.59
CA GLY A 175 -8.24 21.05 7.98
C GLY A 175 -8.43 20.06 6.81
N PRO A 176 -7.47 19.94 5.91
CA PRO A 176 -7.47 18.89 4.92
C PRO A 176 -7.21 17.57 5.64
N LEU A 177 -8.28 16.87 5.97
CA LEU A 177 -8.19 15.48 6.37
C LEU A 177 -8.08 14.68 5.08
N SER A 178 -6.96 14.00 4.89
CA SER A 178 -6.73 12.94 3.90
C SER A 178 -7.40 13.16 2.54
N GLY A 179 -7.18 14.30 1.89
CA GLY A 179 -7.70 14.58 0.54
C GLY A 179 -9.22 14.75 0.43
N ALA A 180 -9.97 14.62 1.52
CA ALA A 180 -11.42 14.83 1.53
C ALA A 180 -11.73 16.29 1.83
N ALA A 181 -12.04 17.06 0.79
CA ALA A 181 -12.62 18.40 0.98
C ALA A 181 -13.99 18.27 1.66
N ARG A 182 -14.28 19.22 2.54
CA ARG A 182 -15.55 19.24 3.30
C ARG A 182 -16.74 19.54 2.43
N PHE A 183 -17.84 18.87 2.75
CA PHE A 183 -19.14 19.26 2.25
C PHE A 183 -19.69 20.43 3.09
N ASP A 184 -19.70 21.63 2.53
CA ASP A 184 -20.48 22.75 3.03
C ASP A 184 -21.87 22.72 2.40
N LYS A 185 -22.88 22.40 3.23
CA LYS A 185 -24.27 22.32 2.79
C LYS A 185 -24.76 23.64 2.22
N ASP A 186 -24.39 24.77 2.83
CA ASP A 186 -24.81 26.09 2.42
C ASP A 186 -24.14 26.49 1.08
N ALA A 187 -22.88 26.10 0.88
CA ALA A 187 -22.18 26.28 -0.40
C ALA A 187 -22.78 25.43 -1.51
N TYR A 188 -23.16 24.17 -1.20
CA TYR A 188 -23.84 23.28 -2.15
C TYR A 188 -25.20 23.80 -2.58
N GLU A 189 -26.04 24.30 -1.64
CA GLU A 189 -27.34 24.91 -1.91
C GLU A 189 -27.21 26.20 -2.75
N LYS A 190 -26.04 26.88 -2.66
CA LYS A 190 -25.68 28.04 -3.48
C LYS A 190 -25.03 27.69 -4.82
N GLY A 191 -24.99 26.39 -5.18
CA GLY A 191 -24.43 25.89 -6.45
C GLY A 191 -22.92 25.73 -6.47
N VAL A 192 -22.22 25.85 -5.34
CA VAL A 192 -20.79 25.54 -5.20
C VAL A 192 -20.65 24.03 -5.06
N ARG A 193 -20.00 23.37 -6.02
CA ARG A 193 -19.77 21.93 -5.99
C ARG A 193 -18.52 21.61 -5.15
N GLU A 194 -18.73 21.25 -3.91
CA GLU A 194 -17.67 20.70 -3.08
C GLU A 194 -17.76 19.17 -3.02
N PRO A 195 -16.62 18.43 -3.01
CA PRO A 195 -16.63 16.99 -2.86
C PRO A 195 -17.18 16.61 -1.48
N LYS A 196 -17.94 15.51 -1.42
CA LYS A 196 -18.39 14.95 -0.14
C LYS A 196 -17.20 14.49 0.66
N PRO A 197 -17.08 14.87 1.95
CA PRO A 197 -16.12 14.24 2.83
C PRO A 197 -16.44 12.75 3.01
N ALA A 198 -15.41 11.93 3.20
CA ALA A 198 -15.61 10.62 3.78
C ALA A 198 -16.25 10.82 5.15
N LEU A 199 -17.45 10.28 5.35
CA LEU A 199 -18.23 10.50 6.56
C LEU A 199 -17.70 9.63 7.69
N VAL A 200 -16.75 10.15 8.46
CA VAL A 200 -16.64 9.78 9.87
C VAL A 200 -17.71 10.60 10.59
N THR A 201 -18.83 9.98 10.88
CA THR A 201 -20.00 10.66 11.49
C THR A 201 -19.95 10.64 13.02
N GLU A 202 -19.09 9.78 13.62
CA GLU A 202 -18.97 9.59 15.05
C GLU A 202 -17.53 9.28 15.45
N LEU A 203 -17.10 9.74 16.64
CA LEU A 203 -15.83 9.34 17.24
C LEU A 203 -15.99 7.98 17.94
N SER A 204 -16.32 6.95 17.15
CA SER A 204 -16.63 5.60 17.65
C SER A 204 -15.46 4.96 18.42
N GLY A 205 -14.23 5.39 18.14
CA GLY A 205 -13.02 4.92 18.81
C GLY A 205 -12.55 5.78 19.98
N GLN A 206 -13.33 6.77 20.43
CA GLN A 206 -12.91 7.65 21.52
C GLN A 206 -12.53 6.89 22.79
N GLY A 207 -11.31 7.15 23.27
CA GLY A 207 -10.74 6.51 24.46
C GLY A 207 -10.08 5.17 24.22
N LEU A 208 -10.14 4.62 22.99
CA LEU A 208 -9.47 3.37 22.64
C LEU A 208 -8.01 3.61 22.24
N LYS A 209 -7.14 2.68 22.63
CA LYS A 209 -5.73 2.63 22.30
C LYS A 209 -5.44 1.51 21.30
N VAL A 210 -4.85 1.86 20.18
CA VAL A 210 -4.48 0.90 19.15
C VAL A 210 -2.97 0.81 19.03
N ALA A 211 -2.42 -0.41 19.14
CA ALA A 211 -1.02 -0.68 18.80
C ALA A 211 -0.92 -1.00 17.31
N LEU A 212 -0.21 -0.18 16.53
CA LEU A 212 0.04 -0.40 15.13
C LEU A 212 1.47 -0.90 14.93
N LEU A 213 1.64 -2.16 14.46
CA LEU A 213 2.94 -2.69 14.07
C LEU A 213 3.25 -2.21 12.65
N ASP A 214 4.29 -1.39 12.52
CA ASP A 214 4.69 -0.76 11.26
C ASP A 214 5.60 -1.68 10.44
N LEU A 215 5.01 -2.31 9.43
CA LEU A 215 5.70 -3.16 8.45
C LEU A 215 6.06 -2.39 7.16
N GLY A 216 5.86 -1.10 7.15
CA GLY A 216 5.84 -0.19 6.01
C GLY A 216 4.45 0.43 5.86
N ALA A 217 3.93 0.97 6.95
CA ALA A 217 2.57 1.47 7.03
C ALA A 217 2.34 2.71 6.17
N LYS A 218 1.25 2.72 5.40
CA LYS A 218 0.72 3.97 4.87
C LYS A 218 0.13 4.80 6.01
N ARG A 219 0.41 6.11 5.99
CA ARG A 219 -0.10 7.06 7.01
C ARG A 219 -1.61 7.01 7.17
N ASN A 220 -2.32 6.71 6.08
CA ASN A 220 -3.78 6.69 6.11
C ASN A 220 -4.36 5.57 6.99
N ILE A 221 -3.60 4.53 7.32
CA ILE A 221 -4.03 3.51 8.28
C ILE A 221 -4.16 4.14 9.68
N ALA A 222 -3.10 4.80 10.17
CA ALA A 222 -3.13 5.47 11.47
C ALA A 222 -4.12 6.64 11.49
N ARG A 223 -4.20 7.43 10.38
CA ARG A 223 -5.17 8.52 10.22
C ARG A 223 -6.61 8.00 10.31
N SER A 224 -6.95 6.91 9.63
CA SER A 224 -8.30 6.31 9.66
C SER A 224 -8.75 5.93 11.07
N LEU A 225 -7.85 5.47 11.91
CA LEU A 225 -8.12 5.17 13.32
C LEU A 225 -8.20 6.45 14.17
N ALA A 226 -7.25 7.37 13.99
CA ALA A 226 -7.21 8.64 14.73
C ALA A 226 -8.42 9.54 14.42
N GLU A 227 -8.88 9.56 13.18
CA GLU A 227 -10.10 10.27 12.74
C GLU A 227 -11.37 9.72 13.40
N ARG A 228 -11.35 8.45 13.80
CA ARG A 228 -12.42 7.80 14.58
C ARG A 228 -12.24 7.98 16.09
N GLY A 229 -11.20 8.71 16.52
CA GLY A 229 -10.95 9.06 17.92
C GLY A 229 -10.03 8.09 18.68
N CYS A 230 -9.40 7.12 17.99
CA CYS A 230 -8.41 6.23 18.62
C CYS A 230 -7.07 6.96 18.84
N GLU A 231 -6.40 6.68 19.95
CA GLU A 231 -4.98 6.94 20.13
C GLU A 231 -4.20 5.78 19.50
N VAL A 232 -3.30 6.08 18.55
CA VAL A 232 -2.55 5.05 17.83
C VAL A 232 -1.08 5.11 18.18
N THR A 233 -0.58 4.08 18.86
CA THR A 233 0.86 3.93 19.12
C THR A 233 1.46 3.08 18.01
N VAL A 234 2.43 3.64 17.26
CA VAL A 234 3.11 2.98 16.15
C VAL A 234 4.41 2.36 16.65
N TYR A 235 4.61 1.09 16.39
CA TYR A 235 5.77 0.30 16.81
C TYR A 235 6.60 -0.14 15.61
N PRO A 236 7.94 -0.11 15.67
CA PRO A 236 8.80 -0.72 14.68
C PRO A 236 8.50 -2.21 14.47
N ALA A 237 8.70 -2.72 13.26
CA ALA A 237 8.44 -4.12 12.89
C ALA A 237 9.15 -5.15 13.79
N GLY A 238 10.33 -4.81 14.32
CA GLY A 238 11.11 -5.68 15.22
C GLY A 238 10.74 -5.61 16.69
N THR A 239 9.68 -4.89 17.07
CA THR A 239 9.25 -4.77 18.48
C THR A 239 8.79 -6.11 19.02
N PRO A 240 9.32 -6.56 20.20
CA PRO A 240 8.84 -7.78 20.84
C PRO A 240 7.34 -7.70 21.17
N ALA A 241 6.62 -8.80 20.95
CA ALA A 241 5.19 -8.88 21.25
C ALA A 241 4.87 -8.51 22.71
N GLN A 242 5.74 -8.87 23.65
CA GLN A 242 5.55 -8.56 25.06
C GLN A 242 5.53 -7.07 25.35
N GLU A 243 6.35 -6.25 24.66
CA GLU A 243 6.32 -4.79 24.81
C GLU A 243 4.98 -4.22 24.38
N ILE A 244 4.41 -4.72 23.27
CA ILE A 244 3.10 -4.32 22.79
C ILE A 244 2.00 -4.71 23.79
N ILE A 245 2.08 -5.91 24.35
CA ILE A 245 1.12 -6.43 25.33
C ILE A 245 1.18 -5.63 26.64
N ASP A 246 2.39 -5.29 27.10
CA ASP A 246 2.60 -4.55 28.36
C ASP A 246 2.04 -3.10 28.30
N ASP A 247 1.96 -2.51 27.12
CA ASP A 247 1.31 -1.22 26.89
C ASP A 247 -0.24 -1.30 26.95
N ASN A 248 -0.79 -2.52 27.10
CA ASN A 248 -2.22 -2.80 27.27
C ASN A 248 -3.13 -2.09 26.23
N PRO A 249 -2.95 -2.35 24.92
CA PRO A 249 -3.81 -1.77 23.89
C PRO A 249 -5.18 -2.46 23.86
N ASP A 250 -6.21 -1.72 23.45
CA ASP A 250 -7.56 -2.26 23.21
C ASP A 250 -7.62 -3.09 21.94
N GLY A 251 -6.70 -2.86 20.98
CA GLY A 251 -6.59 -3.61 19.75
C GLY A 251 -5.23 -3.47 19.07
N ILE A 252 -4.90 -4.42 18.20
CA ILE A 252 -3.64 -4.47 17.45
C ILE A 252 -3.94 -4.37 15.96
N MET A 253 -3.25 -3.45 15.29
CA MET A 253 -3.24 -3.29 13.83
C MET A 253 -1.91 -3.80 13.28
N LEU A 254 -1.95 -4.74 12.32
CA LEU A 254 -0.77 -5.12 11.53
C LEU A 254 -0.86 -4.43 10.17
N SER A 255 0.10 -3.58 9.85
CA SER A 255 0.05 -2.73 8.67
C SER A 255 0.34 -3.49 7.36
N ASN A 256 0.18 -2.80 6.24
CA ASN A 256 0.76 -3.16 4.95
C ASN A 256 2.28 -3.08 4.98
N GLY A 257 2.93 -3.55 3.90
CA GLY A 257 4.36 -3.44 3.72
C GLY A 257 4.86 -4.16 2.46
N PRO A 258 6.16 -4.00 2.13
CA PRO A 258 6.80 -4.57 0.95
C PRO A 258 7.38 -5.97 1.17
N GLY A 259 7.73 -6.63 0.07
CA GLY A 259 8.62 -7.79 0.03
C GLY A 259 7.94 -9.15 0.10
N ASP A 260 8.76 -10.19 0.22
CA ASP A 260 8.30 -11.57 0.42
C ASP A 260 7.95 -11.78 1.90
N PRO A 261 6.71 -12.14 2.25
CA PRO A 261 6.31 -12.37 3.64
C PRO A 261 7.15 -13.46 4.32
N LYS A 262 7.64 -14.45 3.58
CA LYS A 262 8.47 -15.55 4.13
C LYS A 262 9.84 -15.09 4.62
N GLU A 263 10.34 -13.95 4.17
CA GLU A 263 11.61 -13.39 4.67
C GLU A 263 11.48 -12.73 6.05
N CYS A 264 10.26 -12.43 6.50
CA CYS A 264 9.97 -11.76 7.76
C CYS A 264 9.90 -12.71 8.96
N THR A 265 10.77 -13.72 9.03
CA THR A 265 10.70 -14.80 10.04
C THR A 265 10.66 -14.33 11.49
N GLY A 266 11.43 -13.27 11.83
CA GLY A 266 11.42 -12.69 13.18
C GLY A 266 10.09 -12.04 13.53
N VAL A 267 9.50 -11.29 12.58
CA VAL A 267 8.19 -10.63 12.74
C VAL A 267 7.07 -11.68 12.88
N ILE A 268 7.11 -12.74 12.05
CA ILE A 268 6.15 -13.85 12.13
C ILE A 268 6.16 -14.50 13.51
N ALA A 269 7.36 -14.69 14.11
CA ALA A 269 7.49 -15.25 15.44
C ALA A 269 6.85 -14.37 16.53
N GLU A 270 6.98 -13.04 16.42
CA GLU A 270 6.33 -12.11 17.35
C GLU A 270 4.81 -12.06 17.12
N ILE A 271 4.34 -12.00 15.86
CA ILE A 271 2.91 -12.06 15.54
C ILE A 271 2.25 -13.34 16.08
N LYS A 272 2.98 -14.47 16.09
CA LYS A 272 2.49 -15.72 16.66
C LYS A 272 2.20 -15.59 18.17
N LYS A 273 3.03 -14.89 18.92
CA LYS A 273 2.80 -14.63 20.35
C LYS A 273 1.56 -13.74 20.58
N LEU A 274 1.32 -12.75 19.69
CA LEU A 274 0.12 -11.91 19.74
C LEU A 274 -1.16 -12.70 19.48
N TYR A 275 -1.09 -13.83 18.76
CA TYR A 275 -2.25 -14.70 18.52
C TYR A 275 -2.79 -15.36 19.79
N ASP A 276 -1.91 -15.66 20.73
CA ASP A 276 -2.28 -16.32 21.96
C ASP A 276 -3.00 -15.39 22.96
N THR A 277 -3.03 -14.09 22.64
CA THR A 277 -3.78 -13.07 23.41
C THR A 277 -5.25 -13.03 22.99
N GLU A 278 -6.08 -12.43 23.84
CA GLU A 278 -7.50 -12.15 23.51
C GLU A 278 -7.69 -10.73 22.91
N ILE A 279 -6.60 -9.98 22.68
CA ILE A 279 -6.64 -8.64 22.10
C ILE A 279 -7.14 -8.73 20.66
N PRO A 280 -8.15 -7.94 20.26
CA PRO A 280 -8.62 -7.90 18.88
C PRO A 280 -7.52 -7.52 17.90
N ILE A 281 -7.46 -8.20 16.74
CA ILE A 281 -6.44 -7.92 15.72
C ILE A 281 -7.10 -7.65 14.37
N PHE A 282 -6.71 -6.55 13.73
CA PHE A 282 -6.97 -6.28 12.33
C PHE A 282 -5.66 -6.21 11.55
N ALA A 283 -5.55 -6.88 10.39
CA ALA A 283 -4.33 -6.91 9.61
C ALA A 283 -4.59 -6.62 8.13
N ILE A 284 -3.70 -5.85 7.51
CA ILE A 284 -3.82 -5.35 6.14
C ILE A 284 -2.63 -5.81 5.30
N CYS A 285 -2.88 -6.34 4.11
CA CYS A 285 -1.92 -6.68 3.06
C CYS A 285 -0.76 -7.56 3.57
N LEU A 286 0.46 -7.04 3.77
CA LEU A 286 1.56 -7.82 4.34
C LEU A 286 1.20 -8.34 5.74
N GLY A 287 0.56 -7.54 6.58
CA GLY A 287 0.08 -7.97 7.89
C GLY A 287 -0.86 -9.17 7.84
N HIS A 288 -1.76 -9.22 6.85
CA HIS A 288 -2.62 -10.37 6.57
C HIS A 288 -1.78 -11.62 6.23
N GLN A 289 -0.78 -11.49 5.34
CA GLN A 289 0.08 -12.60 4.93
C GLN A 289 0.92 -13.14 6.10
N LEU A 290 1.57 -12.23 6.86
CA LEU A 290 2.37 -12.62 8.03
C LEU A 290 1.51 -13.27 9.11
N ARG A 291 0.27 -12.78 9.28
CA ARG A 291 -0.69 -13.37 10.22
C ARG A 291 -1.07 -14.79 9.82
N ALA A 292 -1.31 -15.04 8.54
CA ALA A 292 -1.60 -16.36 7.98
C ALA A 292 -0.40 -17.32 8.19
N LEU A 293 0.81 -16.88 7.86
CA LEU A 293 2.05 -17.65 8.07
C LEU A 293 2.27 -17.98 9.56
N ALA A 294 1.99 -17.04 10.47
CA ALA A 294 2.13 -17.25 11.91
C ALA A 294 1.20 -18.35 12.45
N THR A 295 0.15 -18.69 11.72
CA THR A 295 -0.82 -19.75 12.07
C THR A 295 -0.71 -21.01 11.21
N GLY A 296 0.36 -21.14 10.44
CA GLY A 296 0.67 -22.36 9.69
C GLY A 296 0.12 -22.45 8.27
N ALA A 297 -0.52 -21.39 7.78
CA ALA A 297 -0.85 -21.25 6.36
C ALA A 297 0.42 -20.99 5.51
N ASP A 298 0.27 -20.97 4.20
CA ASP A 298 1.35 -20.70 3.26
C ASP A 298 1.00 -19.54 2.32
N THR A 299 2.02 -19.00 1.65
CA THR A 299 1.88 -17.93 0.65
C THR A 299 2.69 -18.26 -0.59
N HIS A 300 2.26 -17.76 -1.75
CA HIS A 300 3.05 -17.84 -2.97
C HIS A 300 3.09 -16.52 -3.72
N LYS A 301 4.13 -16.35 -4.56
CA LYS A 301 4.26 -15.19 -5.44
C LYS A 301 3.30 -15.34 -6.62
N MET A 302 2.48 -14.31 -6.84
CA MET A 302 1.60 -14.23 -8.00
C MET A 302 2.41 -13.90 -9.26
N LYS A 303 1.86 -14.23 -10.41
CA LYS A 303 2.53 -13.97 -11.68
C LYS A 303 2.86 -12.49 -11.90
N TYR A 304 1.92 -11.59 -11.63
CA TYR A 304 2.10 -10.13 -11.75
C TYR A 304 1.45 -9.34 -10.61
N GLY A 305 0.80 -10.02 -9.67
CA GLY A 305 0.14 -9.41 -8.52
C GLY A 305 -1.10 -8.58 -8.86
N HIS A 306 -1.71 -8.01 -7.83
CA HIS A 306 -2.80 -7.04 -7.96
C HIS A 306 -2.31 -5.65 -7.60
N ARG A 307 -2.42 -4.68 -8.53
CA ARG A 307 -2.02 -3.28 -8.30
C ARG A 307 -2.94 -2.34 -9.06
N GLY A 308 -3.69 -1.54 -8.31
CA GLY A 308 -4.64 -0.56 -8.84
C GLY A 308 -5.85 -0.36 -7.93
N GLY A 309 -6.70 0.60 -8.26
CA GLY A 309 -7.88 0.99 -7.48
C GLY A 309 -9.20 0.42 -8.02
N ASN A 310 -9.19 -0.67 -8.77
CA ASN A 310 -10.37 -1.18 -9.48
C ASN A 310 -10.56 -2.70 -9.37
N HIS A 311 -10.08 -3.31 -8.29
CA HIS A 311 -10.19 -4.75 -8.05
C HIS A 311 -11.49 -5.08 -7.29
N PRO A 312 -12.38 -5.92 -7.85
CA PRO A 312 -13.60 -6.32 -7.18
C PRO A 312 -13.31 -7.43 -6.16
N VAL A 313 -13.68 -7.19 -4.92
CA VAL A 313 -13.56 -8.13 -3.81
C VAL A 313 -14.94 -8.47 -3.26
N LYS A 314 -15.22 -9.75 -3.11
CA LYS A 314 -16.48 -10.25 -2.56
C LYS A 314 -16.29 -10.61 -1.09
N ASP A 315 -17.10 -10.00 -0.24
CA ASP A 315 -17.31 -10.43 1.14
C ASP A 315 -18.15 -11.71 1.15
N LEU A 316 -17.61 -12.79 1.68
CA LEU A 316 -18.25 -14.10 1.70
C LEU A 316 -19.37 -14.21 2.74
N MET A 317 -19.34 -13.37 3.77
CA MET A 317 -20.37 -13.36 4.81
C MET A 317 -21.66 -12.68 4.32
N THR A 318 -21.49 -11.52 3.67
CA THR A 318 -22.62 -10.69 3.21
C THR A 318 -23.02 -10.93 1.76
N GLY A 319 -22.11 -11.52 0.96
CA GLY A 319 -22.24 -11.72 -0.48
C GLY A 319 -22.06 -10.44 -1.31
N ARG A 320 -21.77 -9.29 -0.68
CA ARG A 320 -21.57 -8.00 -1.36
C ARG A 320 -20.20 -7.97 -2.04
N VAL A 321 -20.15 -7.22 -3.14
CA VAL A 321 -18.92 -6.94 -3.88
C VAL A 321 -18.55 -5.47 -3.68
N TYR A 322 -17.31 -5.23 -3.31
CA TYR A 322 -16.72 -3.91 -3.17
C TYR A 322 -15.63 -3.72 -4.21
N ILE A 323 -15.41 -2.49 -4.65
CA ILE A 323 -14.22 -2.16 -5.44
C ILE A 323 -13.15 -1.71 -4.46
N SER A 324 -11.97 -2.32 -4.58
CA SER A 324 -10.87 -2.12 -3.63
C SER A 324 -9.61 -1.62 -4.29
N SER A 325 -8.77 -0.97 -3.48
CA SER A 325 -7.37 -0.67 -3.81
C SER A 325 -6.50 -1.86 -3.46
N GLN A 326 -5.57 -2.21 -4.37
CA GLN A 326 -4.68 -3.36 -4.24
C GLN A 326 -3.24 -2.97 -4.55
N ASN A 327 -2.29 -3.49 -3.80
CA ASN A 327 -0.87 -3.40 -4.09
C ASN A 327 -0.12 -4.57 -3.43
N HIS A 328 -0.18 -5.75 -4.03
CA HIS A 328 0.53 -6.92 -3.53
C HIS A 328 0.99 -7.85 -4.65
N GLY A 329 2.11 -8.52 -4.43
CA GLY A 329 2.68 -9.55 -5.32
C GLY A 329 2.58 -10.98 -4.78
N TYR A 330 2.12 -11.14 -3.54
CA TYR A 330 1.96 -12.42 -2.86
C TYR A 330 0.52 -12.60 -2.41
N VAL A 331 0.09 -13.86 -2.25
CA VAL A 331 -1.26 -14.22 -1.80
C VAL A 331 -1.20 -15.41 -0.86
N VAL A 332 -2.15 -15.50 0.07
CA VAL A 332 -2.31 -16.63 0.99
C VAL A 332 -2.95 -17.80 0.27
N ASP A 333 -2.34 -18.99 0.42
CA ASP A 333 -2.85 -20.24 -0.14
C ASP A 333 -4.05 -20.74 0.64
N THR A 334 -5.24 -20.65 0.05
CA THR A 334 -6.49 -21.10 0.69
C THR A 334 -6.47 -22.60 1.02
N ASP A 335 -5.85 -23.42 0.16
CA ASP A 335 -5.76 -24.87 0.33
C ASP A 335 -4.83 -25.29 1.48
N LYS A 336 -4.04 -24.37 2.01
CA LYS A 336 -3.15 -24.58 3.15
C LYS A 336 -3.71 -24.07 4.48
N LEU A 337 -4.92 -23.50 4.45
CA LEU A 337 -5.58 -23.05 5.67
C LEU A 337 -6.16 -24.24 6.43
N ASP A 338 -5.94 -24.27 7.75
CA ASP A 338 -6.70 -25.13 8.65
C ASP A 338 -8.03 -24.44 8.99
N PRO A 339 -9.18 -24.98 8.57
CA PRO A 339 -10.48 -24.36 8.85
C PRO A 339 -10.82 -24.24 10.34
N SER A 340 -10.17 -25.03 11.20
CA SER A 340 -10.31 -24.88 12.65
C SER A 340 -9.61 -23.62 13.19
N VAL A 341 -8.65 -23.06 12.44
CA VAL A 341 -7.89 -21.86 12.78
C VAL A 341 -8.44 -20.62 12.08
N ALA A 342 -8.65 -20.69 10.76
CA ALA A 342 -9.14 -19.57 9.98
C ALA A 342 -9.89 -20.03 8.73
N VAL A 343 -10.82 -19.20 8.29
CA VAL A 343 -11.61 -19.42 7.06
C VAL A 343 -11.50 -18.19 6.14
N PRO A 344 -11.60 -18.37 4.81
CA PRO A 344 -11.68 -17.24 3.88
C PRO A 344 -12.88 -16.34 4.22
N ALA A 345 -12.64 -15.05 4.32
CA ALA A 345 -13.66 -14.02 4.54
C ALA A 345 -13.94 -13.19 3.30
N PHE A 346 -12.91 -13.00 2.47
CA PHE A 346 -12.98 -12.23 1.22
C PHE A 346 -12.27 -12.98 0.10
N ILE A 347 -12.79 -12.85 -1.13
CA ILE A 347 -12.18 -13.39 -2.35
C ILE A 347 -12.17 -12.34 -3.47
N ASN A 348 -11.14 -12.37 -4.31
CA ASN A 348 -11.11 -11.60 -5.55
C ASN A 348 -12.11 -12.19 -6.55
N VAL A 349 -12.96 -11.34 -7.14
CA VAL A 349 -13.99 -11.81 -8.07
C VAL A 349 -13.41 -12.22 -9.42
N ASN A 350 -12.24 -11.66 -9.80
CA ASN A 350 -11.65 -11.91 -11.12
C ASN A 350 -10.92 -13.25 -11.21
N ASP A 351 -10.22 -13.67 -10.16
CA ASP A 351 -9.37 -14.86 -10.18
C ASP A 351 -9.56 -15.81 -8.99
N GLY A 352 -10.42 -15.46 -8.04
CA GLY A 352 -10.75 -16.30 -6.88
C GLY A 352 -9.67 -16.37 -5.80
N THR A 353 -8.63 -15.56 -5.88
CA THR A 353 -7.59 -15.51 -4.86
C THR A 353 -8.12 -15.05 -3.50
N ASN A 354 -7.46 -15.47 -2.42
CA ASN A 354 -7.81 -15.07 -1.08
C ASN A 354 -7.57 -13.57 -0.87
N GLU A 355 -8.60 -12.88 -0.40
CA GLU A 355 -8.55 -11.45 -0.13
C GLU A 355 -8.79 -11.11 1.35
N GLY A 356 -8.85 -12.12 2.21
CA GLY A 356 -8.97 -11.93 3.65
C GLY A 356 -9.43 -13.15 4.40
N LEU A 357 -9.15 -13.18 5.70
CA LEU A 357 -9.43 -14.27 6.61
C LEU A 357 -10.23 -13.81 7.83
N SER A 358 -11.07 -14.70 8.35
CA SER A 358 -11.68 -14.60 9.67
C SER A 358 -11.16 -15.76 10.52
N TYR A 359 -10.69 -15.47 11.73
CA TYR A 359 -10.11 -16.48 12.63
C TYR A 359 -11.15 -17.07 13.55
N THR A 360 -11.23 -18.39 13.58
CA THR A 360 -12.26 -19.14 14.32
C THR A 360 -12.07 -18.98 15.82
N GLY A 361 -13.12 -18.54 16.52
CA GLY A 361 -13.09 -18.36 17.98
C GLY A 361 -12.19 -17.24 18.50
N LYS A 362 -11.73 -16.34 17.63
CA LYS A 362 -10.88 -15.19 17.96
C LYS A 362 -11.45 -13.90 17.39
N ASN A 363 -11.24 -12.80 18.07
CA ASN A 363 -11.55 -11.45 17.56
C ASN A 363 -10.47 -10.98 16.59
N ILE A 364 -10.27 -11.72 15.49
CA ILE A 364 -9.24 -11.48 14.49
C ILE A 364 -9.83 -11.58 13.10
N PHE A 365 -9.64 -10.54 12.28
CA PHE A 365 -9.88 -10.60 10.85
C PHE A 365 -8.79 -9.88 10.09
N THR A 366 -8.62 -10.27 8.83
CA THR A 366 -7.53 -9.74 8.00
C THR A 366 -8.04 -9.50 6.58
N VAL A 367 -7.42 -8.54 5.87
CA VAL A 367 -7.69 -8.27 4.46
C VAL A 367 -6.41 -8.14 3.67
N GLN A 368 -6.43 -8.62 2.41
CA GLN A 368 -5.31 -8.48 1.48
C GLN A 368 -5.30 -7.11 0.80
N PHE A 369 -6.48 -6.54 0.56
CA PHE A 369 -6.66 -5.22 -0.04
C PHE A 369 -6.46 -4.09 0.97
N HIS A 370 -6.52 -2.84 0.47
CA HIS A 370 -6.26 -1.64 1.25
C HIS A 370 -7.55 -0.88 1.59
N PRO A 371 -8.17 -1.12 2.78
CA PRO A 371 -9.40 -0.43 3.19
C PRO A 371 -9.18 1.05 3.52
N GLU A 372 -7.94 1.44 3.81
CA GLU A 372 -7.53 2.84 3.98
C GLU A 372 -7.53 3.61 2.67
N ALA A 373 -7.65 2.93 1.53
CA ALA A 373 -7.56 3.47 0.18
C ALA A 373 -6.25 4.25 -0.10
N CYS A 374 -6.32 5.47 -0.59
CA CYS A 374 -5.19 6.36 -0.90
C CYS A 374 -4.00 5.67 -1.61
N PRO A 375 -4.10 5.52 -2.98
CA PRO A 375 -5.24 5.91 -3.82
C PRO A 375 -6.31 4.83 -3.85
N GLY A 376 -7.56 5.21 -4.16
CA GLY A 376 -8.60 4.25 -4.48
C GLY A 376 -9.95 4.56 -3.85
N PRO A 377 -10.96 3.69 -4.09
CA PRO A 377 -12.30 3.84 -3.55
C PRO A 377 -12.31 3.60 -2.04
N GLN A 378 -13.18 4.32 -1.34
CA GLN A 378 -13.32 4.28 0.12
C GLN A 378 -14.43 3.32 0.59
N ASP A 379 -14.94 2.48 -0.30
CA ASP A 379 -16.07 1.57 -0.05
C ASP A 379 -15.82 0.58 1.09
N SER A 380 -14.55 0.26 1.35
CA SER A 380 -14.13 -0.67 2.39
C SER A 380 -13.74 -0.02 3.73
N GLY A 381 -13.85 1.30 3.85
CA GLY A 381 -13.51 2.05 5.07
C GLY A 381 -14.28 1.60 6.33
N TYR A 382 -15.46 1.00 6.18
CA TYR A 382 -16.26 0.42 7.27
C TYR A 382 -15.53 -0.67 8.06
N LEU A 383 -14.46 -1.24 7.51
CA LEU A 383 -13.67 -2.27 8.21
C LEU A 383 -12.93 -1.70 9.44
N PHE A 384 -12.57 -0.41 9.42
CA PHE A 384 -12.06 0.26 10.61
C PHE A 384 -13.15 0.38 11.69
N ASP A 385 -14.40 0.65 11.30
CA ASP A 385 -15.53 0.71 12.24
C ASP A 385 -15.81 -0.68 12.82
N ARG A 386 -15.76 -1.74 12.00
CA ARG A 386 -15.84 -3.13 12.46
C ARG A 386 -14.75 -3.45 13.49
N PHE A 387 -13.52 -3.01 13.27
CA PHE A 387 -12.44 -3.22 14.22
C PHE A 387 -12.68 -2.49 15.54
N ILE A 388 -13.21 -1.26 15.50
CA ILE A 388 -13.58 -0.50 16.70
C ILE A 388 -14.68 -1.21 17.49
N HIS A 389 -15.74 -1.70 16.83
CA HIS A 389 -16.79 -2.49 17.49
C HIS A 389 -16.23 -3.73 18.17
N MET A 390 -15.29 -4.44 17.52
CA MET A 390 -14.63 -5.59 18.14
C MET A 390 -13.85 -5.22 19.39
N MET A 391 -13.13 -4.08 19.39
CA MET A 391 -12.40 -3.58 20.58
C MET A 391 -13.35 -3.21 21.72
N ARG A 392 -14.57 -2.77 21.43
CA ARG A 392 -15.63 -2.49 22.41
C ARG A 392 -16.39 -3.71 22.89
N GLY A 393 -16.14 -4.90 22.32
CA GLY A 393 -16.89 -6.11 22.59
C GLY A 393 -18.34 -6.08 22.06
N GLU A 394 -18.59 -5.22 21.08
CA GLU A 394 -19.89 -5.08 20.40
C GLU A 394 -19.85 -6.00 19.16
N ASN A 395 -20.55 -7.15 19.21
CA ASN A 395 -20.62 -8.12 18.10
C ASN A 395 -21.92 -7.95 17.29
#